data_60263531ddc53c4f72bf3164314dfe69
#
_entry.id   60263531ddc53c4f72bf3164314dfe69
#
_cell.length_a   1.000
_cell.length_b   1.000
_cell.length_c   1.000
_cell.angle_alpha   90.00
_cell.angle_beta   90.00
_cell.angle_gamma   90.00
#
_symmetry.space_group_name_H-M   'P 1'
#
loop_
_entity.id
_entity.type
_entity.pdbx_description
1 polymer ?
#
loop_
_entity_poly.entity_id
_entity_poly.type
_entity_poly.pdbx_seq_one_letter_code
_entity_poly.pdbx_strand_id
1 'polypeptide(L)'
;MKKLMSALVALGLAASLFAGGGAEAGKKTVGTVGISMPTKSSARWIADGGNMKAEFEKLGFKVDLQYAEDVVENQISQIENMITKGVNILVIAAIDGESMTKVLEKANENKVPVIAYDRLIRKSPFVSYYVTFDNFKVGVQQASTLETALNLKTAKGPFYIELFGGSPDDNNAYFFYNGAMSVLDPYIKAGKVVVGSGQTGMDKVSTLRWDGATAQARMDNLLSAFYTNRKIDAVLSPYDGISLGILSSLKGVG
;
A
#
# COMPACT_ATOMS: atom_id res chain seq x y z
N MET A 1 53.30 21.70 70.26
CA MET A 1 51.95 21.12 70.05
C MET A 1 51.16 21.99 69.07
N LYS A 2 51.54 22.08 67.86
CA LYS A 2 50.83 22.85 66.79
C LYS A 2 51.14 22.29 65.38
N LYS A 3 51.06 20.99 65.18
CA LYS A 3 51.29 20.36 63.85
C LYS A 3 50.42 19.07 63.62
N LEU A 4 49.31 18.91 64.30
CA LEU A 4 48.47 17.70 64.14
C LEU A 4 47.01 18.01 63.83
N MET A 5 46.65 19.20 63.38
CA MET A 5 45.24 19.54 63.10
C MET A 5 44.96 19.90 61.65
N SER A 6 45.95 19.71 60.73
CA SER A 6 45.74 20.06 59.30
C SER A 6 45.58 18.87 58.36
N ALA A 7 45.47 17.63 58.86
CA ALA A 7 45.41 16.44 58.01
C ALA A 7 44.00 15.77 57.98
N LEU A 8 42.98 16.32 58.66
CA LEU A 8 41.64 15.71 58.73
C LEU A 8 40.55 16.45 57.96
N VAL A 9 40.89 17.57 57.28
CA VAL A 9 39.91 18.32 56.47
C VAL A 9 40.00 18.00 54.97
N ALA A 10 41.04 17.30 54.52
CA ALA A 10 41.27 16.99 53.11
C ALA A 10 40.67 15.66 52.64
N LEU A 11 40.07 14.85 53.53
CA LEU A 11 39.46 13.54 53.20
C LEU A 11 37.94 13.55 53.10
N GLY A 12 37.27 14.68 53.34
CA GLY A 12 35.81 14.82 53.33
C GLY A 12 35.21 15.35 52.03
N LEU A 13 36.00 15.77 51.05
CA LEU A 13 35.49 16.38 49.80
C LEU A 13 35.66 15.54 48.53
N ALA A 14 36.17 14.32 48.63
CA ALA A 14 36.32 13.43 47.46
C ALA A 14 35.21 12.36 47.33
N ALA A 15 34.23 12.35 48.20
CA ALA A 15 33.16 11.32 48.20
C ALA A 15 31.80 11.78 47.62
N SER A 16 31.68 13.01 47.06
CA SER A 16 30.41 13.55 46.59
C SER A 16 30.36 13.80 45.05
N LEU A 17 31.25 13.22 44.27
CA LEU A 17 31.29 13.37 42.80
C LEU A 17 30.97 12.07 42.05
N PHE A 18 30.48 11.03 42.71
CA PHE A 18 30.02 9.79 42.06
C PHE A 18 28.52 9.46 42.30
N ALA A 19 27.70 10.47 42.56
CA ALA A 19 26.26 10.28 42.62
C ALA A 19 25.59 11.14 41.57
N GLY A 20 25.45 10.64 40.34
CA GLY A 20 24.69 11.34 39.33
C GLY A 20 25.03 10.90 37.90
N GLY A 21 24.66 9.70 37.56
CA GLY A 21 24.77 9.23 36.20
C GLY A 21 24.21 7.82 36.09
N GLY A 22 22.99 7.66 36.54
CA GLY A 22 22.19 6.53 36.07
C GLY A 22 21.98 6.72 34.59
N ALA A 23 22.94 6.26 33.76
CA ALA A 23 22.66 6.04 32.35
C ALA A 23 21.48 5.07 32.33
N GLU A 24 20.30 5.55 31.96
CA GLU A 24 19.23 4.66 31.49
C GLU A 24 19.91 3.68 30.55
N ALA A 25 19.93 2.40 30.95
CA ALA A 25 20.40 1.34 30.09
C ALA A 25 19.48 1.35 28.87
N GLY A 26 19.88 2.09 27.83
CA GLY A 26 19.11 2.22 26.60
C GLY A 26 18.81 0.82 26.13
N LYS A 27 17.54 0.51 25.93
CA LYS A 27 17.07 -0.78 25.38
C LYS A 27 17.96 -1.10 24.20
N LYS A 28 18.71 -2.20 24.27
CA LYS A 28 19.63 -2.61 23.22
C LYS A 28 18.81 -2.83 21.94
N THR A 29 19.01 -2.01 20.94
CA THR A 29 18.27 -2.08 19.68
C THR A 29 18.59 -3.40 19.00
N VAL A 30 17.58 -4.15 18.59
CA VAL A 30 17.72 -5.43 17.86
C VAL A 30 18.30 -5.19 16.47
N GLY A 31 17.94 -4.07 15.85
CA GLY A 31 18.37 -3.67 14.50
C GLY A 31 17.51 -2.52 13.97
N THR A 32 17.63 -2.25 12.69
CA THR A 32 16.82 -1.23 12.01
C THR A 32 16.03 -1.86 10.86
N VAL A 33 14.74 -1.57 10.76
CA VAL A 33 13.88 -1.95 9.65
C VAL A 33 13.62 -0.73 8.77
N GLY A 34 13.88 -0.84 7.48
CA GLY A 34 13.47 0.13 6.48
C GLY A 34 12.09 -0.25 5.93
N ILE A 35 11.14 0.66 5.96
CA ILE A 35 9.80 0.48 5.41
C ILE A 35 9.59 1.51 4.31
N SER A 36 9.35 1.07 3.08
CA SER A 36 9.07 1.93 1.94
C SER A 36 7.64 1.71 1.44
N MET A 37 6.82 2.76 1.61
CA MET A 37 5.41 2.79 1.21
C MET A 37 5.21 3.66 -0.03
N PRO A 38 4.16 3.39 -0.85
CA PRO A 38 3.96 4.12 -2.11
C PRO A 38 3.70 5.60 -1.91
N THR A 39 2.74 5.96 -1.06
CA THR A 39 2.24 7.35 -0.98
C THR A 39 1.52 7.62 0.33
N LYS A 40 1.39 8.91 0.69
CA LYS A 40 0.50 9.39 1.76
C LYS A 40 -0.89 9.81 1.26
N SER A 41 -1.12 9.86 -0.04
CA SER A 41 -2.43 10.22 -0.59
C SER A 41 -3.51 9.17 -0.29
N SER A 42 -3.11 7.95 0.05
CA SER A 42 -4.00 6.87 0.50
C SER A 42 -3.92 6.67 2.01
N ALA A 43 -5.05 6.83 2.71
CA ALA A 43 -5.16 6.60 4.16
C ALA A 43 -4.71 5.17 4.56
N ARG A 44 -4.93 4.19 3.69
CA ARG A 44 -4.48 2.82 3.90
C ARG A 44 -2.96 2.74 4.10
N TRP A 45 -2.18 3.34 3.22
CA TRP A 45 -0.71 3.27 3.32
C TRP A 45 -0.17 3.96 4.56
N ILE A 46 -0.84 5.04 5.03
CA ILE A 46 -0.51 5.69 6.30
C ILE A 46 -0.78 4.74 7.47
N ALA A 47 -1.94 4.08 7.48
CA ALA A 47 -2.31 3.12 8.53
C ALA A 47 -1.38 1.89 8.52
N ASP A 48 -1.16 1.29 7.36
CA ASP A 48 -0.31 0.09 7.24
C ASP A 48 1.14 0.39 7.66
N GLY A 49 1.74 1.47 7.16
CA GLY A 49 3.09 1.88 7.52
C GLY A 49 3.22 2.22 9.00
N GLY A 50 2.25 2.96 9.55
CA GLY A 50 2.21 3.31 10.96
C GLY A 50 2.07 2.10 11.88
N ASN A 51 1.20 1.15 11.54
CA ASN A 51 1.01 -0.10 12.29
C ASN A 51 2.27 -0.97 12.25
N MET A 52 2.86 -1.17 11.06
CA MET A 52 4.11 -1.92 10.93
C MET A 52 5.23 -1.29 11.76
N LYS A 53 5.38 0.04 11.70
CA LYS A 53 6.35 0.76 12.52
C LYS A 53 6.13 0.47 14.00
N ALA A 54 4.91 0.62 14.50
CA ALA A 54 4.59 0.38 15.91
C ALA A 54 4.89 -1.06 16.34
N GLU A 55 4.58 -2.05 15.50
CA GLU A 55 4.84 -3.46 15.82
C GLU A 55 6.35 -3.78 15.82
N PHE A 56 7.13 -3.28 14.87
CA PHE A 56 8.57 -3.46 14.87
C PHE A 56 9.25 -2.74 16.06
N GLU A 57 8.78 -1.56 16.45
CA GLU A 57 9.28 -0.83 17.61
C GLU A 57 9.00 -1.59 18.93
N LYS A 58 7.82 -2.25 19.07
CA LYS A 58 7.52 -3.14 20.18
C LYS A 58 8.49 -4.32 20.28
N LEU A 59 8.93 -4.83 19.13
CA LEU A 59 9.93 -5.90 19.05
C LEU A 59 11.37 -5.41 19.29
N GLY A 60 11.58 -4.12 19.54
CA GLY A 60 12.88 -3.52 19.85
C GLY A 60 13.69 -3.07 18.64
N PHE A 61 13.10 -3.03 17.44
CA PHE A 61 13.75 -2.47 16.27
C PHE A 61 13.62 -0.95 16.23
N LYS A 62 14.59 -0.28 15.59
CA LYS A 62 14.40 1.05 15.02
C LYS A 62 13.70 0.94 13.68
N VAL A 63 12.90 1.94 13.30
CA VAL A 63 12.20 1.92 12.03
C VAL A 63 12.45 3.21 11.25
N ASP A 64 12.92 3.06 10.01
CA ASP A 64 12.97 4.13 9.00
C ASP A 64 11.78 3.94 8.04
N LEU A 65 10.67 4.66 8.30
CA LEU A 65 9.45 4.60 7.49
C LEU A 65 9.42 5.79 6.54
N GLN A 66 9.37 5.51 5.24
CA GLN A 66 9.32 6.52 4.18
C GLN A 66 8.18 6.27 3.20
N TYR A 67 7.68 7.34 2.61
CA TYR A 67 6.65 7.36 1.57
C TYR A 67 7.24 8.01 0.32
N ALA A 68 7.00 7.41 -0.84
CA ALA A 68 7.64 7.83 -2.09
C ALA A 68 6.75 8.73 -2.98
N GLU A 69 5.54 9.06 -2.50
CA GLU A 69 4.57 9.95 -3.16
C GLU A 69 4.25 9.53 -4.60
N ASP A 70 4.12 8.20 -4.80
CA ASP A 70 3.85 7.54 -6.08
C ASP A 70 4.90 7.80 -7.19
N VAL A 71 6.11 8.25 -6.81
CA VAL A 71 7.24 8.46 -7.71
C VAL A 71 8.24 7.30 -7.54
N VAL A 72 8.41 6.50 -8.60
CA VAL A 72 9.26 5.29 -8.58
C VAL A 72 10.72 5.62 -8.25
N GLU A 73 11.25 6.68 -8.83
CA GLU A 73 12.63 7.15 -8.61
C GLU A 73 12.88 7.56 -7.16
N ASN A 74 11.89 8.19 -6.53
CA ASN A 74 11.94 8.52 -5.11
C ASN A 74 11.99 7.25 -4.27
N GLN A 75 11.16 6.24 -4.61
CA GLN A 75 11.13 4.98 -3.88
C GLN A 75 12.49 4.26 -3.98
N ILE A 76 13.06 4.17 -5.17
CA ILE A 76 14.38 3.57 -5.38
C ILE A 76 15.44 4.29 -4.56
N SER A 77 15.49 5.64 -4.64
CA SER A 77 16.47 6.44 -3.91
C SER A 77 16.33 6.30 -2.39
N GLN A 78 15.10 6.25 -1.88
CA GLN A 78 14.83 6.03 -0.45
C GLN A 78 15.34 4.66 0.01
N ILE A 79 15.08 3.59 -0.76
CA ILE A 79 15.54 2.23 -0.45
C ILE A 79 17.08 2.17 -0.49
N GLU A 80 17.73 2.78 -1.49
CA GLU A 80 19.18 2.86 -1.56
C GLU A 80 19.80 3.56 -0.35
N ASN A 81 19.17 4.65 0.11
CA ASN A 81 19.58 5.36 1.31
C ASN A 81 19.41 4.51 2.58
N MET A 82 18.31 3.74 2.69
CA MET A 82 18.12 2.81 3.79
C MET A 82 19.22 1.73 3.82
N ILE A 83 19.54 1.13 2.67
CA ILE A 83 20.62 0.14 2.55
C ILE A 83 21.96 0.77 2.98
N THR A 84 22.26 1.96 2.51
CA THR A 84 23.50 2.69 2.84
C THR A 84 23.60 3.01 4.33
N LYS A 85 22.48 3.29 5.00
CA LYS A 85 22.39 3.51 6.46
C LYS A 85 22.51 2.21 7.27
N GLY A 86 22.55 1.05 6.61
CA GLY A 86 22.72 -0.25 7.25
C GLY A 86 21.44 -0.81 7.89
N VAL A 87 20.30 -0.67 7.24
CA VAL A 87 19.09 -1.38 7.69
C VAL A 87 19.30 -2.90 7.65
N ASN A 88 18.68 -3.62 8.57
CA ASN A 88 18.80 -5.07 8.68
C ASN A 88 17.71 -5.82 7.89
N ILE A 89 16.60 -5.16 7.59
CA ILE A 89 15.46 -5.71 6.87
C ILE A 89 14.83 -4.57 6.05
N LEU A 90 14.35 -4.88 4.86
CA LEU A 90 13.52 -3.99 4.05
C LEU A 90 12.11 -4.55 3.91
N VAL A 91 11.10 -3.71 4.13
CA VAL A 91 9.70 -3.99 3.82
C VAL A 91 9.27 -3.00 2.75
N ILE A 92 8.88 -3.49 1.58
CA ILE A 92 8.62 -2.66 0.40
C ILE A 92 7.23 -2.94 -0.14
N ALA A 93 6.36 -1.93 -0.15
CA ALA A 93 5.16 -1.92 -0.97
C ALA A 93 5.49 -1.18 -2.28
N ALA A 94 5.85 -1.92 -3.31
CA ALA A 94 6.39 -1.33 -4.53
C ALA A 94 5.33 -0.49 -5.29
N ILE A 95 5.71 0.70 -5.76
CA ILE A 95 4.89 1.50 -6.66
C ILE A 95 4.74 0.77 -7.99
N ASP A 96 5.84 0.33 -8.55
CA ASP A 96 5.93 -0.48 -9.76
C ASP A 96 6.66 -1.79 -9.45
N GLY A 97 5.99 -2.91 -9.73
CA GLY A 97 6.50 -4.25 -9.39
C GLY A 97 7.70 -4.69 -10.23
N GLU A 98 8.07 -4.01 -11.30
CA GLU A 98 9.17 -4.40 -12.19
C GLU A 98 10.40 -3.48 -12.08
N SER A 99 10.26 -2.30 -11.49
CA SER A 99 11.33 -1.28 -11.43
C SER A 99 12.37 -1.52 -10.33
N MET A 100 12.16 -2.51 -9.45
CA MET A 100 12.98 -2.69 -8.23
C MET A 100 14.24 -3.54 -8.44
N THR A 101 14.46 -4.13 -9.62
CA THR A 101 15.51 -5.15 -9.85
C THR A 101 16.88 -4.73 -9.35
N LYS A 102 17.37 -3.56 -9.74
CA LYS A 102 18.72 -3.08 -9.38
C LYS A 102 18.87 -2.76 -7.89
N VAL A 103 17.87 -2.15 -7.28
CA VAL A 103 17.94 -1.80 -5.85
C VAL A 103 17.83 -3.05 -4.98
N LEU A 104 17.12 -4.08 -5.42
CA LEU A 104 17.07 -5.36 -4.72
C LEU A 104 18.38 -6.16 -4.89
N GLU A 105 19.06 -6.07 -6.02
CA GLU A 105 20.42 -6.61 -6.19
C GLU A 105 21.37 -5.99 -5.17
N LYS A 106 21.36 -4.66 -5.03
CA LYS A 106 22.12 -3.93 -4.01
C LYS A 106 21.75 -4.36 -2.58
N ALA A 107 20.47 -4.60 -2.29
CA ALA A 107 20.05 -5.13 -0.99
C ALA A 107 20.66 -6.52 -0.73
N ASN A 108 20.64 -7.41 -1.72
CA ASN A 108 21.23 -8.73 -1.64
C ASN A 108 22.74 -8.71 -1.43
N GLU A 109 23.48 -7.86 -2.16
CA GLU A 109 24.94 -7.65 -1.97
C GLU A 109 25.26 -7.25 -0.52
N ASN A 110 24.39 -6.43 0.10
CA ASN A 110 24.51 -5.99 1.49
C ASN A 110 23.88 -6.97 2.48
N LYS A 111 23.41 -8.14 2.03
CA LYS A 111 22.75 -9.19 2.85
C LYS A 111 21.51 -8.69 3.60
N VAL A 112 20.79 -7.74 3.03
CA VAL A 112 19.56 -7.20 3.57
C VAL A 112 18.36 -7.98 2.98
N PRO A 113 17.65 -8.80 3.78
CA PRO A 113 16.46 -9.49 3.30
C PRO A 113 15.33 -8.52 2.97
N VAL A 114 14.56 -8.86 1.94
CA VAL A 114 13.48 -8.04 1.41
C VAL A 114 12.15 -8.75 1.59
N ILE A 115 11.19 -8.07 2.19
CA ILE A 115 9.79 -8.46 2.30
C ILE A 115 8.99 -7.61 1.31
N ALA A 116 8.45 -8.22 0.26
CA ALA A 116 7.45 -7.59 -0.58
C ALA A 116 6.12 -7.56 0.20
N TYR A 117 5.61 -6.37 0.48
CA TYR A 117 4.38 -6.16 1.24
C TYR A 117 3.23 -5.75 0.31
N ASP A 118 2.13 -6.48 0.37
CA ASP A 118 0.92 -6.30 -0.44
C ASP A 118 1.16 -6.46 -1.95
N ARG A 119 2.06 -5.69 -2.54
CA ARG A 119 2.35 -5.66 -3.98
C ARG A 119 3.50 -6.56 -4.36
N LEU A 120 3.27 -7.44 -5.33
CA LEU A 120 4.28 -8.37 -5.80
C LEU A 120 5.40 -7.65 -6.56
N ILE A 121 6.64 -7.84 -6.09
CA ILE A 121 7.83 -7.42 -6.84
C ILE A 121 8.20 -8.55 -7.80
N ARG A 122 8.25 -8.22 -9.08
CA ARG A 122 8.55 -9.15 -10.18
C ARG A 122 9.95 -8.92 -10.74
N LYS A 123 10.42 -9.82 -11.57
CA LYS A 123 11.72 -9.73 -12.27
C LYS A 123 12.95 -9.60 -11.37
N SER A 124 12.84 -10.01 -10.11
CA SER A 124 13.96 -10.05 -9.18
C SER A 124 13.91 -11.33 -8.36
N PRO A 125 15.05 -12.09 -8.27
CA PRO A 125 15.14 -13.27 -7.42
C PRO A 125 15.43 -12.92 -5.94
N PHE A 126 15.58 -11.63 -5.60
CA PHE A 126 16.06 -11.18 -4.30
C PHE A 126 14.93 -10.77 -3.33
N VAL A 127 13.70 -11.20 -3.58
CA VAL A 127 12.59 -11.10 -2.62
C VAL A 127 12.65 -12.32 -1.71
N SER A 128 12.82 -12.09 -0.40
CA SER A 128 12.92 -13.17 0.59
C SER A 128 11.54 -13.67 1.02
N TYR A 129 10.56 -12.77 1.16
CA TYR A 129 9.19 -13.07 1.58
C TYR A 129 8.21 -12.17 0.84
N TYR A 130 7.00 -12.71 0.63
CA TYR A 130 5.87 -11.96 0.08
C TYR A 130 4.67 -12.13 0.98
N VAL A 131 4.07 -11.02 1.41
CA VAL A 131 2.91 -10.96 2.29
C VAL A 131 1.80 -10.21 1.59
N THR A 132 0.69 -10.88 1.33
CA THR A 132 -0.46 -10.32 0.62
C THR A 132 -1.74 -11.09 0.95
N PHE A 133 -2.85 -10.71 0.32
CA PHE A 133 -4.12 -11.43 0.34
C PHE A 133 -4.25 -12.38 -0.85
N ASP A 134 -5.30 -13.20 -0.86
CA ASP A 134 -5.77 -13.87 -2.06
C ASP A 134 -6.48 -12.86 -2.97
N ASN A 135 -5.69 -12.20 -3.81
CA ASN A 135 -6.15 -11.08 -4.63
C ASN A 135 -7.19 -11.48 -5.67
N PHE A 136 -7.15 -12.72 -6.17
CA PHE A 136 -8.20 -13.23 -7.04
C PHE A 136 -9.53 -13.35 -6.29
N LYS A 137 -9.50 -13.89 -5.08
CA LYS A 137 -10.68 -14.01 -4.23
C LYS A 137 -11.25 -12.66 -3.82
N VAL A 138 -10.41 -11.64 -3.62
CA VAL A 138 -10.88 -10.25 -3.41
C VAL A 138 -11.74 -9.80 -4.59
N GLY A 139 -11.26 -9.98 -5.83
CA GLY A 139 -12.04 -9.67 -7.03
C GLY A 139 -13.36 -10.43 -7.11
N VAL A 140 -13.36 -11.73 -6.80
CA VAL A 140 -14.58 -12.54 -6.71
C VAL A 140 -15.57 -11.94 -5.70
N GLN A 141 -15.10 -11.52 -4.52
CA GLN A 141 -15.94 -10.93 -3.49
C GLN A 141 -16.54 -9.59 -3.93
N GLN A 142 -15.75 -8.73 -4.59
CA GLN A 142 -16.24 -7.46 -5.15
C GLN A 142 -17.38 -7.67 -6.13
N ALA A 143 -17.21 -8.57 -7.10
CA ALA A 143 -18.24 -8.87 -8.09
C ALA A 143 -19.46 -9.63 -7.50
N SER A 144 -19.25 -10.50 -6.51
CA SER A 144 -20.34 -11.17 -5.80
C SER A 144 -21.22 -10.19 -5.01
N THR A 145 -20.66 -9.09 -4.56
CA THR A 145 -21.43 -8.00 -3.94
C THR A 145 -22.36 -7.35 -4.98
N LEU A 146 -21.85 -7.08 -6.20
CA LEU A 146 -22.68 -6.60 -7.31
C LEU A 146 -23.74 -7.63 -7.74
N GLU A 147 -23.36 -8.91 -7.86
CA GLU A 147 -24.27 -10.01 -8.18
C GLU A 147 -25.46 -10.04 -7.22
N THR A 148 -25.16 -9.88 -5.92
CA THR A 148 -26.17 -9.88 -4.86
C THR A 148 -27.03 -8.61 -4.90
N ALA A 149 -26.42 -7.43 -5.01
CA ALA A 149 -27.09 -6.14 -5.00
C ALA A 149 -28.07 -5.98 -6.17
N LEU A 150 -27.70 -6.47 -7.35
CA LEU A 150 -28.52 -6.46 -8.56
C LEU A 150 -29.42 -7.70 -8.68
N ASN A 151 -29.34 -8.61 -7.73
CA ASN A 151 -30.08 -9.89 -7.75
C ASN A 151 -29.89 -10.64 -9.08
N LEU A 152 -28.64 -10.68 -9.60
CA LEU A 152 -28.36 -11.19 -10.94
C LEU A 152 -28.78 -12.64 -11.16
N LYS A 153 -28.88 -13.46 -10.13
CA LYS A 153 -29.31 -14.86 -10.27
C LYS A 153 -30.77 -15.00 -10.74
N THR A 154 -31.64 -14.10 -10.32
CA THR A 154 -33.10 -14.21 -10.55
C THR A 154 -33.71 -13.05 -11.31
N ALA A 155 -33.16 -11.83 -11.21
CA ALA A 155 -33.68 -10.67 -11.93
C ALA A 155 -33.54 -10.81 -13.45
N LYS A 156 -34.40 -10.15 -14.22
CA LYS A 156 -34.45 -10.33 -15.70
C LYS A 156 -33.39 -9.52 -16.45
N GLY A 157 -32.92 -8.38 -15.98
CA GLY A 157 -32.05 -7.49 -16.71
C GLY A 157 -32.66 -6.86 -17.98
N PRO A 158 -31.88 -6.21 -18.85
CA PRO A 158 -30.46 -5.95 -18.73
C PRO A 158 -30.15 -4.91 -17.63
N PHE A 159 -29.00 -5.09 -16.98
CA PHE A 159 -28.44 -4.12 -16.05
C PHE A 159 -27.22 -3.44 -16.70
N TYR A 160 -27.20 -2.13 -16.70
CA TYR A 160 -26.09 -1.35 -17.27
C TYR A 160 -25.06 -1.02 -16.20
N ILE A 161 -23.84 -1.50 -16.38
CA ILE A 161 -22.74 -1.28 -15.41
C ILE A 161 -21.52 -0.68 -16.11
N GLU A 162 -20.61 -0.13 -15.30
CA GLU A 162 -19.25 0.19 -15.72
C GLU A 162 -18.22 -0.56 -14.88
N LEU A 163 -17.05 -0.79 -15.49
CA LEU A 163 -15.95 -1.50 -14.88
C LEU A 163 -14.79 -0.55 -14.63
N PHE A 164 -14.23 -0.57 -13.43
CA PHE A 164 -12.97 0.10 -13.09
C PHE A 164 -11.96 -0.93 -12.59
N GLY A 165 -10.73 -0.82 -13.07
CA GLY A 165 -9.58 -1.60 -12.64
C GLY A 165 -8.60 -0.78 -11.84
N GLY A 166 -7.68 -1.44 -11.16
CA GLY A 166 -6.58 -0.81 -10.44
C GLY A 166 -5.44 -0.36 -11.37
N SER A 167 -4.29 -0.02 -10.79
CA SER A 167 -3.13 0.47 -11.53
C SER A 167 -2.48 -0.64 -12.38
N PRO A 168 -2.14 -0.38 -13.64
CA PRO A 168 -1.58 -1.41 -14.53
C PRO A 168 -0.14 -1.83 -14.17
N ASP A 169 0.57 -1.04 -13.36
CA ASP A 169 1.89 -1.35 -12.85
C ASP A 169 1.86 -2.22 -11.56
N ASP A 170 0.66 -2.45 -11.00
CA ASP A 170 0.42 -3.30 -9.85
C ASP A 170 -0.20 -4.64 -10.28
N ASN A 171 0.47 -5.73 -9.96
CA ASN A 171 0.00 -7.08 -10.28
C ASN A 171 -1.35 -7.43 -9.64
N ASN A 172 -1.67 -6.85 -8.46
CA ASN A 172 -2.94 -7.06 -7.77
C ASN A 172 -4.14 -6.63 -8.61
N ALA A 173 -3.99 -5.55 -9.41
CA ALA A 173 -5.04 -5.03 -10.28
C ALA A 173 -5.57 -6.09 -11.25
N TYR A 174 -4.68 -6.90 -11.81
CA TYR A 174 -5.04 -7.98 -12.74
C TYR A 174 -5.74 -9.12 -12.03
N PHE A 175 -5.29 -9.50 -10.83
CA PHE A 175 -5.94 -10.54 -10.04
C PHE A 175 -7.33 -10.11 -9.58
N PHE A 176 -7.50 -8.88 -9.09
CA PHE A 176 -8.81 -8.33 -8.73
C PHE A 176 -9.74 -8.34 -9.94
N TYR A 177 -9.28 -7.84 -11.07
CA TYR A 177 -10.08 -7.78 -12.28
C TYR A 177 -10.48 -9.17 -12.77
N ASN A 178 -9.53 -10.11 -12.88
CA ASN A 178 -9.80 -11.47 -13.32
C ASN A 178 -10.75 -12.21 -12.36
N GLY A 179 -10.60 -12.01 -11.05
CA GLY A 179 -11.51 -12.54 -10.04
C GLY A 179 -12.92 -11.99 -10.21
N ALA A 180 -13.07 -10.68 -10.42
CA ALA A 180 -14.36 -10.05 -10.65
C ALA A 180 -15.02 -10.53 -11.95
N MET A 181 -14.25 -10.59 -13.04
CA MET A 181 -14.75 -11.05 -14.33
C MET A 181 -15.15 -12.53 -14.31
N SER A 182 -14.51 -13.37 -13.48
CA SER A 182 -14.95 -14.78 -13.32
C SER A 182 -16.40 -14.90 -12.84
N VAL A 183 -16.92 -13.89 -12.13
CA VAL A 183 -18.31 -13.81 -11.68
C VAL A 183 -19.20 -13.11 -12.70
N LEU A 184 -18.73 -11.99 -13.29
CA LEU A 184 -19.58 -11.14 -14.14
C LEU A 184 -19.68 -11.63 -15.60
N ASP A 185 -18.63 -12.24 -16.14
CA ASP A 185 -18.59 -12.70 -17.53
C ASP A 185 -19.78 -13.59 -17.96
N PRO A 186 -20.25 -14.55 -17.15
CA PRO A 186 -21.43 -15.33 -17.51
C PRO A 186 -22.68 -14.46 -17.74
N TYR A 187 -22.86 -13.43 -16.92
CA TYR A 187 -23.99 -12.50 -17.04
C TYR A 187 -23.84 -11.53 -18.21
N ILE A 188 -22.60 -11.11 -18.50
CA ILE A 188 -22.29 -10.26 -19.66
C ILE A 188 -22.53 -11.04 -20.96
N LYS A 189 -22.05 -12.27 -21.05
CA LYS A 189 -22.24 -13.15 -22.21
C LYS A 189 -23.71 -13.49 -22.45
N ALA A 190 -24.49 -13.58 -21.39
CA ALA A 190 -25.95 -13.81 -21.49
C ALA A 190 -26.73 -12.52 -21.80
N GLY A 191 -26.11 -11.37 -21.94
CA GLY A 191 -26.77 -10.07 -22.16
C GLY A 191 -27.57 -9.56 -20.96
N LYS A 192 -27.43 -10.21 -19.80
CA LYS A 192 -28.11 -9.82 -18.57
C LYS A 192 -27.44 -8.63 -17.89
N VAL A 193 -26.13 -8.53 -18.04
CA VAL A 193 -25.30 -7.39 -17.66
C VAL A 193 -24.70 -6.80 -18.94
N VAL A 194 -24.77 -5.49 -19.09
CA VAL A 194 -24.23 -4.76 -20.23
C VAL A 194 -23.26 -3.72 -19.71
N VAL A 195 -22.00 -3.77 -20.16
CA VAL A 195 -21.06 -2.67 -19.94
C VAL A 195 -21.43 -1.55 -20.92
N GLY A 196 -22.02 -0.48 -20.39
CA GLY A 196 -22.66 0.56 -21.21
C GLY A 196 -21.72 1.25 -22.18
N SER A 197 -20.46 1.40 -21.82
CA SER A 197 -19.38 1.94 -22.67
C SER A 197 -18.77 0.89 -23.62
N GLY A 198 -18.96 -0.39 -23.36
CA GLY A 198 -18.24 -1.48 -24.02
C GLY A 198 -16.78 -1.62 -23.61
N GLN A 199 -16.30 -0.85 -22.63
CA GLN A 199 -14.91 -0.87 -22.17
C GLN A 199 -14.71 -2.02 -21.15
N THR A 200 -14.13 -3.12 -21.60
CA THR A 200 -14.00 -4.35 -20.79
C THR A 200 -12.57 -4.84 -20.59
N GLY A 201 -11.58 -4.29 -21.31
CA GLY A 201 -10.17 -4.68 -21.17
C GLY A 201 -9.45 -3.85 -20.12
N MET A 202 -8.44 -4.44 -19.44
CA MET A 202 -7.61 -3.71 -18.47
C MET A 202 -6.93 -2.46 -19.08
N ASP A 203 -6.65 -2.46 -20.37
CA ASP A 203 -6.15 -1.29 -21.12
C ASP A 203 -7.14 -0.10 -21.15
N LYS A 204 -8.42 -0.36 -20.93
CA LYS A 204 -9.50 0.64 -20.92
C LYS A 204 -10.00 0.99 -19.53
N VAL A 205 -9.99 0.01 -18.60
CA VAL A 205 -10.61 0.16 -17.29
C VAL A 205 -9.61 0.49 -16.19
N SER A 206 -8.30 0.36 -16.43
CA SER A 206 -7.28 0.61 -15.41
C SER A 206 -7.27 2.07 -14.95
N THR A 207 -6.89 2.26 -13.69
CA THR A 207 -6.77 3.56 -13.04
C THR A 207 -5.34 3.70 -12.52
N LEU A 208 -4.51 4.47 -13.24
CA LEU A 208 -3.10 4.65 -12.91
C LEU A 208 -2.94 5.15 -11.46
N ARG A 209 -1.98 4.56 -10.73
CA ARG A 209 -1.69 4.85 -9.31
C ARG A 209 -2.89 4.68 -8.38
N TRP A 210 -3.93 3.97 -8.80
CA TRP A 210 -5.18 3.82 -8.04
C TRP A 210 -5.81 5.17 -7.67
N ASP A 211 -5.57 6.19 -8.49
CA ASP A 211 -5.90 7.58 -8.18
C ASP A 211 -7.40 7.87 -8.33
N GLY A 212 -8.00 8.41 -7.27
CA GLY A 212 -9.44 8.70 -7.23
C GLY A 212 -9.86 9.84 -8.17
N ALA A 213 -8.99 10.83 -8.40
CA ALA A 213 -9.29 11.94 -9.32
C ALA A 213 -9.29 11.46 -10.78
N THR A 214 -8.36 10.57 -11.13
CA THR A 214 -8.34 9.86 -12.42
C THR A 214 -9.61 9.04 -12.63
N ALA A 215 -10.07 8.34 -11.58
CA ALA A 215 -11.32 7.58 -11.65
C ALA A 215 -12.54 8.49 -11.80
N GLN A 216 -12.58 9.62 -11.09
CA GLN A 216 -13.63 10.62 -11.21
C GLN A 216 -13.70 11.16 -12.64
N ALA A 217 -12.59 11.63 -13.20
CA ALA A 217 -12.55 12.16 -14.55
C ALA A 217 -13.01 11.13 -15.60
N ARG A 218 -12.62 9.85 -15.43
CA ARG A 218 -13.12 8.78 -16.31
C ARG A 218 -14.62 8.57 -16.13
N MET A 219 -15.14 8.60 -14.91
CA MET A 219 -16.58 8.43 -14.66
C MET A 219 -17.40 9.58 -15.23
N ASP A 220 -16.95 10.84 -15.13
CA ASP A 220 -17.58 12.01 -15.76
C ASP A 220 -17.68 11.83 -17.29
N ASN A 221 -16.61 11.36 -17.91
CA ASN A 221 -16.60 11.06 -19.35
C ASN A 221 -17.57 9.92 -19.72
N LEU A 222 -17.63 8.86 -18.91
CA LEU A 222 -18.56 7.74 -19.14
C LEU A 222 -20.02 8.20 -19.04
N LEU A 223 -20.34 8.98 -18.00
CA LEU A 223 -21.70 9.49 -17.79
C LEU A 223 -22.14 10.38 -18.94
N SER A 224 -21.32 11.31 -19.37
CA SER A 224 -21.63 12.24 -20.47
C SER A 224 -21.74 11.55 -21.83
N ALA A 225 -20.94 10.51 -22.08
CA ALA A 225 -20.90 9.85 -23.39
C ALA A 225 -21.93 8.72 -23.53
N PHE A 226 -22.24 7.99 -22.46
CA PHE A 226 -23.00 6.74 -22.56
C PHE A 226 -24.27 6.70 -21.70
N TYR A 227 -24.47 7.63 -20.78
CA TYR A 227 -25.57 7.59 -19.79
C TYR A 227 -26.48 8.83 -19.82
N THR A 228 -26.48 9.57 -20.92
CA THR A 228 -27.40 10.72 -21.11
C THR A 228 -28.87 10.31 -21.23
N ASN A 229 -29.15 9.12 -21.79
CA ASN A 229 -30.49 8.61 -22.07
C ASN A 229 -30.79 7.27 -21.37
N ARG A 230 -29.93 6.84 -20.45
CA ARG A 230 -30.12 5.62 -19.68
C ARG A 230 -29.49 5.79 -18.30
N LYS A 231 -29.96 4.98 -17.36
CA LYS A 231 -29.41 4.93 -16.01
C LYS A 231 -28.26 3.93 -15.94
N ILE A 232 -27.25 4.24 -15.13
CA ILE A 232 -26.25 3.27 -14.66
C ILE A 232 -26.82 2.55 -13.43
N ASP A 233 -26.75 1.23 -13.40
CA ASP A 233 -27.29 0.43 -12.31
C ASP A 233 -26.24 0.11 -11.24
N ALA A 234 -24.98 -0.09 -11.67
CA ALA A 234 -23.86 -0.33 -10.75
C ALA A 234 -22.51 -0.02 -11.39
N VAL A 235 -21.48 0.08 -10.57
CA VAL A 235 -20.09 0.19 -10.99
C VAL A 235 -19.23 -0.81 -10.22
N LEU A 236 -18.43 -1.61 -10.93
CA LEU A 236 -17.37 -2.39 -10.32
C LEU A 236 -16.21 -1.44 -10.01
N SER A 237 -15.84 -1.34 -8.73
CA SER A 237 -14.71 -0.55 -8.26
C SER A 237 -13.78 -1.42 -7.42
N PRO A 238 -12.47 -1.41 -7.69
CA PRO A 238 -11.53 -2.32 -7.01
C PRO A 238 -10.97 -1.77 -5.69
N TYR A 239 -11.21 -0.48 -5.34
CA TYR A 239 -10.55 0.20 -4.23
C TYR A 239 -11.34 1.43 -3.76
N ASP A 240 -11.31 1.70 -2.45
CA ASP A 240 -12.08 2.78 -1.82
C ASP A 240 -11.78 4.16 -2.40
N GLY A 241 -10.51 4.49 -2.67
CA GLY A 241 -10.11 5.77 -3.25
C GLY A 241 -10.71 5.98 -4.65
N ILE A 242 -10.72 4.93 -5.47
CA ILE A 242 -11.39 4.91 -6.78
C ILE A 242 -12.90 5.06 -6.60
N SER A 243 -13.49 4.33 -5.64
CA SER A 243 -14.93 4.41 -5.34
C SER A 243 -15.35 5.82 -4.93
N LEU A 244 -14.56 6.52 -4.12
CA LEU A 244 -14.84 7.89 -3.71
C LEU A 244 -14.83 8.86 -4.91
N GLY A 245 -13.90 8.70 -5.84
CA GLY A 245 -13.87 9.46 -7.10
C GLY A 245 -15.11 9.22 -7.94
N ILE A 246 -15.47 7.94 -8.13
CA ILE A 246 -16.69 7.54 -8.86
C ILE A 246 -17.95 8.13 -8.22
N LEU A 247 -18.08 8.02 -6.89
CA LEU A 247 -19.22 8.55 -6.14
C LEU A 247 -19.33 10.08 -6.26
N SER A 248 -18.20 10.79 -6.36
CA SER A 248 -18.21 12.24 -6.58
C SER A 248 -18.87 12.60 -7.92
N SER A 249 -18.54 11.87 -9.00
CA SER A 249 -19.19 12.04 -10.31
C SER A 249 -20.67 11.68 -10.28
N LEU A 250 -21.03 10.55 -9.67
CA LEU A 250 -22.43 10.09 -9.61
C LEU A 250 -23.34 11.07 -8.84
N LYS A 251 -22.83 11.67 -7.76
CA LYS A 251 -23.58 12.71 -7.01
C LYS A 251 -23.81 13.98 -7.83
N GLY A 252 -22.96 14.26 -8.81
CA GLY A 252 -23.09 15.45 -9.67
C GLY A 252 -24.21 15.35 -10.70
N VAL A 253 -24.71 14.14 -10.99
CA VAL A 253 -25.77 13.91 -11.99
C VAL A 253 -27.11 13.45 -11.40
N GLY A 254 -27.23 13.36 -10.08
CA GLY A 254 -28.47 13.01 -9.35
C GLY A 254 -28.49 11.56 -8.90
#